data_7d5196bb8cf2361b075d455c8bdfc0c1
#
_entry.id   7d5196bb8cf2361b075d455c8bdfc0c1
#
_cell.length_a   1.000
_cell.length_b   1.000
_cell.length_c   1.000
_cell.angle_alpha   90.00
_cell.angle_beta   90.00
_cell.angle_gamma   90.00
#
_symmetry.space_group_name_H-M   'P 1'
#
loop_
_entity.id
_entity.type
_entity.pdbx_description
1 polymer ?
#
loop_
_entity_poly.entity_id
_entity_poly.type
_entity_poly.pdbx_seq_one_letter_code
_entity_poly.pdbx_strand_id
1 'polypeptide(L)'
;MFVRKGDDLKAFSEKVASNLRFPVFVKPTQGGSSFGVTRVTDPSQLEEAVNYAFAEGPTVIVEQGVSGRELTCAAYMDAQGIQTLPVIEVITENEYFDYDAKYNGHSSEVCPAEIPDETSDLIK
;
A
#
# COMPACT_ATOMS: atom_id res chain seq x y z
N MET A 1 4.79 5.79 -9.29
CA MET A 1 5.28 7.09 -9.83
C MET A 1 5.28 8.10 -8.70
N PHE A 2 6.22 9.05 -8.69
CA PHE A 2 6.36 10.04 -7.61
C PHE A 2 5.99 11.44 -8.09
N VAL A 3 5.41 12.24 -7.20
CA VAL A 3 5.13 13.67 -7.37
C VAL A 3 5.48 14.43 -6.08
N ARG A 4 5.96 15.64 -6.21
CA ARG A 4 6.32 16.52 -5.09
C ARG A 4 5.40 17.73 -5.03
N LYS A 5 5.24 18.26 -3.84
CA LYS A 5 4.48 19.50 -3.64
C LYS A 5 5.11 20.63 -4.44
N GLY A 6 4.31 21.22 -5.33
CA GLY A 6 4.77 22.26 -6.27
C GLY A 6 4.96 21.80 -7.71
N ASP A 7 4.94 20.48 -7.97
CA ASP A 7 4.94 19.95 -9.35
C ASP A 7 3.61 20.25 -10.06
N ASP A 8 3.62 20.22 -11.38
CA ASP A 8 2.41 20.32 -12.22
C ASP A 8 1.57 19.04 -12.09
N LEU A 9 0.52 19.11 -11.26
CA LEU A 9 -0.36 17.97 -10.98
C LEU A 9 -1.16 17.53 -12.20
N LYS A 10 -1.52 18.44 -13.08
CA LYS A 10 -2.26 18.10 -14.31
C LYS A 10 -1.39 17.25 -15.23
N ALA A 11 -0.18 17.71 -15.52
CA ALA A 11 0.77 16.95 -16.33
C ALA A 11 1.14 15.61 -15.68
N PHE A 12 1.26 15.59 -14.34
CA PHE A 12 1.49 14.35 -13.60
C PHE A 12 0.31 13.36 -13.71
N SER A 13 -0.93 13.84 -13.57
CA SER A 13 -2.13 13.02 -13.68
C SER A 13 -2.30 12.42 -15.09
N GLU A 14 -2.04 13.20 -16.13
CA GLU A 14 -2.02 12.71 -17.51
C GLU A 14 -0.96 11.62 -17.70
N LYS A 15 0.22 11.79 -17.11
CA LYS A 15 1.30 10.80 -17.16
C LYS A 15 0.93 9.51 -16.42
N VAL A 16 0.30 9.61 -15.24
CA VAL A 16 -0.20 8.44 -14.50
C VAL A 16 -1.22 7.68 -15.34
N ALA A 17 -2.23 8.38 -15.87
CA ALA A 17 -3.30 7.78 -16.68
C ALA A 17 -2.79 7.09 -17.95
N SER A 18 -1.67 7.56 -18.50
CA SER A 18 -1.06 6.96 -19.69
C SER A 18 -0.17 5.75 -19.40
N ASN A 19 0.31 5.58 -18.17
CA ASN A 19 1.33 4.57 -17.83
C ASN A 19 0.87 3.53 -16.82
N LEU A 20 -0.15 3.81 -16.01
CA LEU A 20 -0.67 2.88 -15.00
C LEU A 20 -2.09 2.46 -15.33
N ARG A 21 -2.43 1.23 -14.96
CA ARG A 21 -3.80 0.71 -15.02
C ARG A 21 -4.52 1.04 -13.72
N PHE A 22 -5.75 1.50 -13.82
CA PHE A 22 -6.61 1.73 -12.67
C PHE A 22 -7.24 0.41 -12.18
N PRO A 23 -7.55 0.28 -10.88
CA PRO A 23 -7.34 1.30 -9.85
C PRO A 23 -5.87 1.56 -9.54
N VAL A 24 -5.56 2.77 -9.07
CA VAL A 24 -4.26 3.12 -8.52
C VAL A 24 -4.41 3.51 -7.05
N PHE A 25 -3.32 3.35 -6.28
CA PHE A 25 -3.23 3.83 -4.90
C PHE A 25 -2.34 5.05 -4.84
N VAL A 26 -2.88 6.12 -4.28
CA VAL A 26 -2.17 7.37 -3.99
C VAL A 26 -1.79 7.36 -2.52
N LYS A 27 -0.50 7.50 -2.21
CA LYS A 27 0.03 7.37 -0.84
C LYS A 27 1.05 8.46 -0.54
N PRO A 28 1.06 9.05 0.68
CA PRO A 28 2.21 9.81 1.14
C PRO A 28 3.42 8.90 1.27
N THR A 29 4.64 9.41 1.02
CA THR A 29 5.87 8.63 1.21
C THR A 29 6.34 8.58 2.66
N GLN A 30 5.71 9.35 3.53
CA GLN A 30 5.96 9.41 4.96
C GLN A 30 4.65 9.16 5.71
N GLY A 31 4.77 8.75 6.96
CA GLY A 31 3.60 8.42 7.77
C GLY A 31 3.33 6.92 7.87
N GLY A 32 2.17 6.57 8.40
CA GLY A 32 1.77 5.19 8.66
C GLY A 32 0.26 5.04 8.76
N SER A 33 -0.19 3.85 9.18
CA SER A 33 -1.61 3.54 9.47
C SER A 33 -2.59 3.89 8.34
N SER A 34 -2.12 3.90 7.09
CA SER A 34 -2.91 4.25 5.89
C SER A 34 -3.49 5.67 5.89
N PHE A 35 -2.98 6.59 6.73
CA PHE A 35 -3.36 8.01 6.63
C PHE A 35 -2.91 8.58 5.29
N GLY A 36 -3.77 9.39 4.66
CA GLY A 36 -3.51 10.00 3.37
C GLY A 36 -3.50 9.03 2.18
N VAL A 37 -3.86 7.76 2.40
CA VAL A 37 -3.96 6.75 1.33
C VAL A 37 -5.35 6.82 0.69
N THR A 38 -5.38 6.86 -0.64
CA THR A 38 -6.62 6.87 -1.43
C THR A 38 -6.53 5.86 -2.56
N ARG A 39 -7.55 5.00 -2.69
CA ARG A 39 -7.76 4.16 -3.87
C ARG A 39 -8.52 4.96 -4.92
N VAL A 40 -7.92 5.17 -6.07
CA VAL A 40 -8.44 5.97 -7.17
C VAL A 40 -8.83 5.04 -8.32
N THR A 41 -10.08 5.10 -8.76
CA THR A 41 -10.62 4.27 -9.84
C THR A 41 -10.76 5.01 -11.15
N ASP A 42 -10.81 6.34 -11.10
CA ASP A 42 -10.97 7.20 -12.27
C ASP A 42 -9.88 8.29 -12.30
N PRO A 43 -9.23 8.55 -13.45
CA PRO A 43 -8.18 9.57 -13.57
C PRO A 43 -8.58 10.96 -13.08
N SER A 44 -9.86 11.34 -13.17
CA SER A 44 -10.34 12.65 -12.71
C SER A 44 -10.21 12.87 -11.21
N GLN A 45 -10.05 11.80 -10.43
CA GLN A 45 -9.89 11.84 -8.97
C GLN A 45 -8.43 12.02 -8.53
N LEU A 46 -7.46 11.91 -9.45
CA LEU A 46 -6.03 11.86 -9.11
C LEU A 46 -5.55 13.13 -8.42
N GLU A 47 -5.90 14.31 -8.93
CA GLU A 47 -5.43 15.59 -8.36
C GLU A 47 -5.93 15.80 -6.94
N GLU A 48 -7.19 15.45 -6.66
CA GLU A 48 -7.76 15.52 -5.32
C GLU A 48 -7.06 14.56 -4.36
N ALA A 49 -6.88 13.31 -4.78
CA ALA A 49 -6.21 12.29 -3.98
C ALA A 49 -4.74 12.66 -3.68
N VAL A 50 -4.01 13.22 -4.65
CA VAL A 50 -2.65 13.70 -4.45
C VAL A 50 -2.61 14.87 -3.47
N ASN A 51 -3.53 15.83 -3.59
CA ASN A 51 -3.61 16.95 -2.66
C ASN A 51 -3.95 16.50 -1.24
N TYR A 52 -4.81 15.51 -1.10
CA TYR A 52 -5.12 14.90 0.19
C TYR A 52 -3.87 14.25 0.82
N ALA A 53 -3.12 13.47 0.03
CA ALA A 53 -1.90 12.83 0.50
C ALA A 53 -0.79 13.84 0.85
N PHE A 54 -0.75 15.02 0.23
CA PHE A 54 0.18 16.11 0.58
C PHE A 54 -0.06 16.74 1.96
N ALA A 55 -1.17 16.45 2.63
CA ALA A 55 -1.36 16.84 4.03
C ALA A 55 -0.38 16.09 4.95
N GLU A 56 0.01 14.87 4.58
CA GLU A 56 0.89 14.01 5.37
C GLU A 56 2.39 14.18 5.04
N GLY A 57 2.71 14.87 3.92
CA GLY A 57 4.11 15.10 3.55
C GLY A 57 4.30 15.71 2.16
N PRO A 58 5.54 16.12 1.83
CA PRO A 58 5.82 16.85 0.60
C PRO A 58 5.96 15.97 -0.65
N THR A 59 5.96 14.65 -0.49
CA THR A 59 6.15 13.70 -1.59
C THR A 59 5.06 12.63 -1.53
N VAL A 60 4.46 12.35 -2.67
CA VAL A 60 3.41 11.36 -2.85
C VAL A 60 3.85 10.33 -3.88
N ILE A 61 3.52 9.07 -3.66
CA ILE A 61 3.68 7.98 -4.61
C ILE A 61 2.31 7.54 -5.13
N VAL A 62 2.24 7.27 -6.43
CA VAL A 62 1.09 6.64 -7.09
C VAL A 62 1.52 5.29 -7.63
N GLU A 63 0.83 4.25 -7.21
CA GLU A 63 1.12 2.85 -7.53
C GLU A 63 -0.10 2.20 -8.17
N GLN A 64 0.15 1.31 -9.13
CA GLN A 64 -0.92 0.49 -9.70
C GLN A 64 -1.47 -0.47 -8.64
N GLY A 65 -2.79 -0.57 -8.56
CA GLY A 65 -3.45 -1.57 -7.71
C GLY A 65 -3.19 -2.99 -8.21
N VAL A 66 -2.88 -3.88 -7.30
CA VAL A 66 -2.67 -5.31 -7.55
C VAL A 66 -3.71 -6.08 -6.75
N SER A 67 -4.34 -7.06 -7.37
CA SER A 67 -5.25 -7.97 -6.68
C SER A 67 -4.52 -9.23 -6.27
N GLY A 68 -4.78 -9.72 -5.08
CA GLY A 68 -4.17 -10.94 -4.56
C GLY A 68 -4.39 -11.11 -3.06
N ARG A 69 -3.77 -12.12 -2.50
CA ARG A 69 -3.73 -12.33 -1.04
C ARG A 69 -2.75 -11.37 -0.41
N GLU A 70 -3.09 -10.78 0.72
CA GLU A 70 -2.20 -9.90 1.46
C GLU A 70 -1.39 -10.70 2.46
N LEU A 71 -0.08 -10.77 2.26
CA LEU A 71 0.84 -11.52 3.09
C LEU A 71 1.87 -10.57 3.72
N THR A 72 2.19 -10.81 4.97
CA THR A 72 3.22 -10.04 5.68
C THR A 72 4.15 -10.98 6.45
N CYS A 73 5.41 -10.58 6.57
CA CYS A 73 6.41 -11.31 7.33
C CYS A 73 7.21 -10.32 8.18
N ALA A 74 7.17 -10.50 9.49
CA ALA A 74 8.00 -9.72 10.38
C ALA A 74 9.43 -10.28 10.42
N ALA A 75 10.40 -9.38 10.58
CA ALA A 75 11.82 -9.75 10.74
C ALA A 75 12.44 -8.97 11.88
N TYR A 76 13.43 -9.59 12.53
CA TYR A 76 14.27 -8.95 13.54
C TYR A 76 15.73 -9.32 13.32
N MET A 77 16.63 -8.56 13.92
CA MET A 77 18.07 -8.81 13.86
C MET A 77 18.57 -9.26 15.22
N ASP A 78 19.34 -10.33 15.25
CA ASP A 78 20.05 -10.82 16.42
C ASP A 78 21.55 -11.04 16.13
N ALA A 79 22.27 -11.73 17.03
CA ALA A 79 23.70 -12.01 16.87
C ALA A 79 24.02 -12.98 15.71
N GLN A 80 23.03 -13.72 15.23
CA GLN A 80 23.14 -14.65 14.09
C GLN A 80 22.75 -13.97 12.75
N GLY A 81 22.23 -12.74 12.78
CA GLY A 81 21.80 -11.99 11.61
C GLY A 81 20.29 -11.75 11.58
N ILE A 82 19.75 -11.57 10.37
CA ILE A 82 18.31 -11.34 10.18
C ILE A 82 17.56 -12.65 10.38
N GLN A 83 16.58 -12.61 11.27
CA GLN A 83 15.65 -13.71 11.54
C GLN A 83 14.25 -13.29 11.08
N THR A 84 13.54 -14.21 10.43
CA THR A 84 12.16 -13.98 9.98
C THR A 84 11.18 -14.78 10.84
N LEU A 85 9.99 -14.22 11.03
CA LEU A 85 8.89 -14.90 11.68
C LEU A 85 8.01 -15.63 10.65
N PRO A 86 7.05 -16.47 11.07
CA PRO A 86 6.09 -17.06 10.15
C PRO A 86 5.38 -15.99 9.32
N VAL A 87 5.10 -16.32 8.05
CA VAL A 87 4.29 -15.48 7.19
C VAL A 87 2.86 -15.47 7.71
N ILE A 88 2.25 -14.29 7.73
CA ILE A 88 0.87 -14.06 8.15
C ILE A 88 0.07 -13.62 6.94
N GLU A 89 -1.13 -14.18 6.76
CA GLU A 89 -2.11 -13.66 5.82
C GLU A 89 -3.05 -12.69 6.53
N VAL A 90 -3.23 -11.52 5.93
CA VAL A 90 -4.21 -10.52 6.36
C VAL A 90 -5.42 -10.62 5.45
N ILE A 91 -6.57 -10.99 6.04
CA ILE A 91 -7.85 -11.06 5.35
C ILE A 91 -8.67 -9.87 5.80
N THR A 92 -9.02 -8.96 4.89
CA THR A 92 -9.84 -7.80 5.18
C THR A 92 -11.19 -7.88 4.47
N GLU A 93 -12.23 -7.39 5.15
CA GLU A 93 -13.56 -7.22 4.56
C GLU A 93 -13.65 -5.96 3.70
N ASN A 94 -12.71 -5.01 3.89
CA ASN A 94 -12.62 -3.78 3.13
C ASN A 94 -11.95 -4.00 1.77
N GLU A 95 -12.09 -3.05 0.85
CA GLU A 95 -11.47 -3.10 -0.48
C GLU A 95 -9.93 -3.19 -0.42
N TYR A 96 -9.30 -2.75 0.68
CA TYR A 96 -7.88 -2.88 0.99
C TYR A 96 -7.67 -2.75 2.50
N PHE A 97 -6.47 -3.06 2.99
CA PHE A 97 -6.10 -3.00 4.41
C PHE A 97 -5.88 -1.54 4.85
N ASP A 98 -6.96 -0.80 4.97
CA ASP A 98 -7.01 0.60 5.38
C ASP A 98 -6.93 0.78 6.92
N TYR A 99 -7.09 2.01 7.38
CA TYR A 99 -7.10 2.31 8.81
C TYR A 99 -8.21 1.58 9.55
N ASP A 100 -9.40 1.54 8.99
CA ASP A 100 -10.58 0.92 9.60
C ASP A 100 -10.39 -0.60 9.74
N ALA A 101 -9.89 -1.25 8.69
CA ALA A 101 -9.53 -2.67 8.73
C ALA A 101 -8.45 -2.97 9.78
N LYS A 102 -7.48 -2.05 9.98
CA LYS A 102 -6.37 -2.23 10.93
C LYS A 102 -6.79 -2.13 12.40
N TYR A 103 -7.75 -1.27 12.72
CA TYR A 103 -8.00 -0.87 14.11
C TYR A 103 -9.44 -1.09 14.58
N ASN A 104 -10.40 -1.30 13.68
CA ASN A 104 -11.81 -1.41 14.01
C ASN A 104 -12.39 -2.83 13.83
N GLY A 105 -11.53 -3.84 13.67
CA GLY A 105 -11.92 -5.26 13.68
C GLY A 105 -12.49 -5.77 12.36
N HIS A 106 -12.25 -5.08 11.24
CA HIS A 106 -12.65 -5.50 9.89
C HIS A 106 -11.56 -6.31 9.16
N SER A 107 -10.64 -6.89 9.92
CA SER A 107 -9.64 -7.82 9.40
C SER A 107 -9.48 -9.02 10.32
N SER A 108 -9.04 -10.13 9.75
CA SER A 108 -8.58 -11.32 10.46
C SER A 108 -7.18 -11.70 9.99
N GLU A 109 -6.43 -12.33 10.87
CA GLU A 109 -5.05 -12.72 10.62
C GLU A 109 -4.92 -14.23 10.75
N VAL A 110 -4.34 -14.89 9.75
CA VAL A 110 -4.04 -16.33 9.76
C VAL A 110 -2.53 -16.52 9.87
N CYS A 111 -2.09 -17.07 11.00
CA CYS A 111 -0.68 -17.31 11.30
C CYS A 111 -0.45 -18.77 11.73
N PRO A 112 0.41 -19.55 11.07
CA PRO A 112 1.04 -19.23 9.78
C PRO A 112 0.03 -19.17 8.63
N ALA A 113 0.34 -18.39 7.60
CA ALA A 113 -0.48 -18.33 6.39
C ALA A 113 -0.54 -19.70 5.68
N GLU A 114 -1.71 -20.06 5.18
CA GLU A 114 -1.90 -21.29 4.40
C GLU A 114 -1.43 -21.07 2.96
N ILE A 115 -0.11 -21.12 2.76
CA ILE A 115 0.58 -20.93 1.47
C ILE A 115 1.58 -22.07 1.22
N PRO A 116 1.96 -22.35 -0.03
CA PRO A 116 3.03 -23.30 -0.33
C PRO A 116 4.36 -22.86 0.32
N ASP A 117 5.16 -23.86 0.76
CA ASP A 117 6.47 -23.63 1.39
C ASP A 117 7.38 -22.76 0.51
N GLU A 118 7.40 -23.03 -0.81
CA GLU A 118 8.14 -22.23 -1.79
C GLU A 118 7.76 -20.74 -1.76
N THR A 119 6.47 -20.44 -1.62
CA THR A 119 5.99 -19.04 -1.50
C THR A 119 6.42 -18.44 -0.17
N SER A 120 6.33 -19.22 0.92
CA SER A 120 6.78 -18.77 2.25
C SER A 120 8.28 -18.44 2.24
N ASP A 121 9.09 -19.27 1.57
CA ASP A 121 10.55 -19.07 1.50
C ASP A 121 10.95 -17.86 0.64
N LEU A 122 10.14 -17.52 -0.39
CA LEU A 122 10.34 -16.31 -1.18
C LEU A 122 10.04 -15.00 -0.42
N ILE A 123 9.16 -15.07 0.59
CA ILE A 123 8.75 -13.90 1.38
C ILE A 123 9.74 -13.65 2.52
N LYS A 124 10.37 -14.69 3.05
CA LYS A 124 11.33 -14.64 4.15
C LYS A 124 12.71 -14.20 3.71
#